data_95b4d258aed0a31db150c7a803174318
#
_entry.id   95b4d258aed0a31db150c7a803174318
#
_cell.length_a   1.000
_cell.length_b   1.000
_cell.length_c   1.000
_cell.angle_alpha   90.00
_cell.angle_beta   90.00
_cell.angle_gamma   90.00
#
_symmetry.space_group_name_H-M   'P 1'
#
loop_
_entity.id
_entity.type
_entity.pdbx_description
1 polymer ?
#
loop_
_entity_poly.entity_id
_entity_poly.type
_entity_poly.pdbx_seq_one_letter_code
_entity_poly.pdbx_strand_id
1 'polypeptide(L)'
;MDRDTFFCLNADSCARKFFPFNENSTMKIARLLLSDSSECYASVQPDGSYNQLDGCLFEGLSETGKTVTGKLLAPLVPVDILCIGLNYRKHAAEGGSAPPENPILFMKTVSTLQNPGDPIVLPTKLKSNKVDYECELAVIIGKRCLNVSRADALDYVLGYTAANDVSARDWQKNGGGGQWCRGKTFNTFCPLGPHLITADEIPNPNSLSIKTILNGKTMQDWNTDDMIFDVPTLIEFLSASTVLLPGTVILTGTPHGVGFAQDPPVFLKQGDSVTIKIENIGSLTNPVVDEVLS
;
A
#
# COMPACT_ATOMS: atom_id res chain seq x y z
N MET A 1 -11.84 26.01 -1.79
CA MET A 1 -11.34 24.70 -2.23
C MET A 1 -11.04 24.83 -3.71
N ASP A 2 -9.78 25.04 -3.99
CA ASP A 2 -9.33 25.26 -5.37
C ASP A 2 -9.32 23.93 -6.11
N ARG A 3 -9.92 23.88 -7.30
CA ARG A 3 -10.13 22.64 -8.07
C ARG A 3 -8.90 22.20 -8.86
N ASP A 4 -7.81 22.96 -8.79
CA ASP A 4 -6.64 22.77 -9.67
C ASP A 4 -5.60 21.76 -9.17
N THR A 5 -5.77 21.22 -7.95
CA THR A 5 -4.83 20.22 -7.38
C THR A 5 -5.17 18.77 -7.76
N PHE A 6 -6.28 18.51 -8.44
CA PHE A 6 -6.80 17.14 -8.64
C PHE A 6 -6.58 16.52 -10.03
N PHE A 7 -6.13 17.28 -11.03
CA PHE A 7 -5.99 16.72 -12.38
C PHE A 7 -4.76 17.25 -13.13
N CYS A 8 -3.59 16.66 -12.91
CA CYS A 8 -2.53 16.64 -13.91
C CYS A 8 -2.81 15.54 -14.97
N LEU A 9 -4.05 15.50 -15.48
CA LEU A 9 -4.49 14.56 -16.52
C LEU A 9 -4.73 15.29 -17.84
N ASN A 10 -3.69 15.92 -18.40
CA ASN A 10 -3.70 16.26 -19.82
C ASN A 10 -3.14 15.08 -20.61
N ALA A 11 -4.03 14.26 -21.16
CA ALA A 11 -3.74 13.00 -21.85
C ALA A 11 -2.92 13.14 -23.15
N ASP A 12 -2.71 14.36 -23.68
CA ASP A 12 -2.13 14.59 -25.01
C ASP A 12 -0.67 15.07 -25.04
N SER A 13 -0.02 15.23 -23.88
CA SER A 13 1.40 15.65 -23.83
C SER A 13 2.40 14.54 -23.46
N CYS A 14 1.97 13.30 -23.40
CA CYS A 14 2.74 12.15 -22.84
C CYS A 14 3.72 11.52 -23.85
N ALA A 15 4.43 12.34 -24.63
CA ALA A 15 5.56 11.88 -25.44
C ALA A 15 6.91 12.48 -24.98
N ARG A 16 6.99 13.03 -23.77
CA ARG A 16 8.24 13.52 -23.22
C ARG A 16 8.97 12.41 -22.46
N LYS A 17 10.28 12.31 -22.72
CA LYS A 17 11.17 11.38 -22.02
C LYS A 17 11.03 11.60 -20.51
N PHE A 18 10.59 10.57 -19.82
CA PHE A 18 10.45 10.54 -18.39
C PHE A 18 11.87 10.51 -17.76
N PHE A 19 12.29 11.60 -17.15
CA PHE A 19 13.37 11.64 -16.17
C PHE A 19 12.75 12.21 -14.88
N PRO A 20 12.13 11.37 -14.05
CA PRO A 20 11.44 11.87 -12.84
C PRO A 20 12.42 12.30 -11.75
N PHE A 21 13.63 11.77 -11.76
CA PHE A 21 14.67 12.07 -10.79
C PHE A 21 16.00 12.27 -11.50
N ASN A 22 16.87 13.13 -10.99
CA ASN A 22 18.27 13.19 -11.41
C ASN A 22 18.84 11.77 -11.32
N GLU A 23 19.55 11.28 -12.33
CA GLU A 23 20.04 9.89 -12.49
C GLU A 23 20.82 9.30 -11.30
N ASN A 24 20.90 10.00 -10.14
CA ASN A 24 21.67 9.59 -8.95
C ASN A 24 20.97 9.92 -7.61
N SER A 25 19.66 10.17 -7.55
CA SER A 25 19.02 10.44 -6.27
C SER A 25 18.03 9.33 -5.88
N THR A 26 18.55 8.27 -5.28
CA THR A 26 17.81 7.33 -4.44
C THR A 26 17.04 8.13 -3.39
N MET A 27 15.71 7.94 -3.27
CA MET A 27 14.92 8.84 -2.45
C MET A 27 13.80 8.13 -1.67
N LYS A 28 13.78 8.41 -0.35
CA LYS A 28 12.61 8.15 0.49
C LYS A 28 11.76 9.41 0.50
N ILE A 29 10.52 9.30 0.03
CA ILE A 29 9.60 10.43 -0.10
C ILE A 29 8.49 10.31 0.95
N ALA A 30 8.37 11.32 1.80
CA ALA A 30 7.27 11.54 2.72
C ALA A 30 6.24 12.49 2.12
N ARG A 31 4.97 12.31 2.45
CA ARG A 31 3.92 13.31 2.27
C ARG A 31 3.52 13.84 3.64
N LEU A 32 3.55 15.14 3.82
CA LEU A 32 3.36 15.79 5.11
C LEU A 32 2.19 16.77 5.08
N LEU A 33 1.38 16.78 6.15
CA LEU A 33 0.44 17.84 6.45
C LEU A 33 1.13 18.85 7.37
N LEU A 34 1.30 20.08 6.90
CA LEU A 34 1.96 21.15 7.62
C LEU A 34 1.00 21.84 8.62
N SER A 35 1.54 22.67 9.50
CA SER A 35 0.75 23.39 10.52
C SER A 35 -0.26 24.39 9.96
N ASP A 36 -0.04 24.89 8.74
CA ASP A 36 -0.96 25.77 8.01
C ASP A 36 -2.03 25.01 7.21
N SER A 37 -2.15 23.69 7.40
CA SER A 37 -3.04 22.78 6.71
C SER A 37 -2.71 22.57 5.22
N SER A 38 -1.58 23.04 4.72
CA SER A 38 -1.08 22.69 3.40
C SER A 38 -0.37 21.33 3.44
N GLU A 39 -0.29 20.69 2.28
CA GLU A 39 0.43 19.42 2.11
C GLU A 39 1.66 19.64 1.24
N CYS A 40 2.73 18.91 1.54
CA CYS A 40 3.92 18.90 0.70
C CYS A 40 4.54 17.50 0.63
N TYR A 41 5.31 17.25 -0.41
CA TYR A 41 6.28 16.16 -0.45
C TYR A 41 7.60 16.62 0.17
N ALA A 42 8.31 15.67 0.76
CA ALA A 42 9.62 15.93 1.35
C ALA A 42 10.53 14.70 1.22
N SER A 43 11.82 14.91 1.00
CA SER A 43 12.82 13.85 1.10
C SER A 43 13.11 13.55 2.57
N VAL A 44 13.22 12.26 2.91
CA VAL A 44 13.55 11.81 4.26
C VAL A 44 15.08 11.72 4.36
N GLN A 45 15.65 12.52 5.27
CA GLN A 45 17.09 12.58 5.47
C GLN A 45 17.59 11.44 6.38
N PRO A 46 18.88 11.09 6.36
CA PRO A 46 19.44 10.05 7.25
C PRO A 46 19.25 10.28 8.75
N ASP A 47 19.13 11.53 9.18
CA ASP A 47 18.86 11.93 10.58
C ASP A 47 17.36 11.91 10.92
N GLY A 48 16.49 11.55 9.96
CA GLY A 48 15.04 11.52 10.11
C GLY A 48 14.35 12.88 9.89
N SER A 49 15.07 13.95 9.55
CA SER A 49 14.48 15.21 9.15
C SER A 49 13.89 15.18 7.75
N TYR A 50 13.07 16.17 7.41
CA TYR A 50 12.38 16.25 6.12
C TYR A 50 12.79 17.51 5.37
N ASN A 51 13.31 17.37 4.13
CA ASN A 51 13.55 18.49 3.24
C ASN A 51 12.42 18.60 2.21
N GLN A 52 11.79 19.76 2.14
CA GLN A 52 10.67 20.01 1.24
C GLN A 52 11.09 19.79 -0.22
N LEU A 53 10.22 19.10 -0.94
CA LEU A 53 10.32 18.88 -2.39
C LEU A 53 9.29 19.76 -3.10
N ASP A 54 9.68 20.28 -4.26
CA ASP A 54 8.82 21.00 -5.20
C ASP A 54 8.69 20.20 -6.50
N GLY A 55 7.53 20.33 -7.17
CA GLY A 55 7.24 19.63 -8.40
C GLY A 55 6.06 18.66 -8.28
N CYS A 56 5.98 17.71 -9.22
CA CYS A 56 4.92 16.70 -9.29
C CYS A 56 5.50 15.31 -9.02
N LEU A 57 4.83 14.51 -8.19
CA LEU A 57 5.26 13.16 -7.84
C LEU A 57 5.49 12.27 -9.08
N PHE A 58 4.74 12.48 -10.15
CA PHE A 58 4.78 11.67 -11.38
C PHE A 58 5.58 12.31 -12.53
N GLU A 59 5.98 13.58 -12.40
CA GLU A 59 6.73 14.30 -13.45
C GLU A 59 8.14 14.67 -13.01
N GLY A 60 8.40 14.63 -11.71
CA GLY A 60 9.69 14.91 -11.10
C GLY A 60 9.58 15.83 -9.90
N LEU A 61 10.41 15.57 -8.91
CA LEU A 61 10.55 16.33 -7.67
C LEU A 61 11.97 16.85 -7.55
N SER A 62 12.15 18.03 -6.98
CA SER A 62 13.43 18.65 -6.69
C SER A 62 13.50 19.21 -5.29
N GLU A 63 14.66 19.11 -4.63
CA GLU A 63 14.84 19.67 -3.29
C GLU A 63 14.83 21.20 -3.31
N THR A 64 14.08 21.79 -2.38
CA THR A 64 14.01 23.25 -2.19
C THR A 64 15.11 23.77 -1.24
N GLY A 65 15.78 22.88 -0.53
CA GLY A 65 16.72 23.21 0.57
C GLY A 65 16.03 23.66 1.86
N LYS A 66 14.70 23.62 1.93
CA LYS A 66 13.93 24.01 3.11
C LYS A 66 13.58 22.80 3.96
N THR A 67 14.03 22.77 5.21
CA THR A 67 13.58 21.78 6.19
C THR A 67 12.15 22.08 6.65
N VAL A 68 11.31 21.05 6.73
CA VAL A 68 9.91 21.15 7.13
C VAL A 68 9.56 20.11 8.19
N THR A 69 8.50 20.38 8.93
CA THR A 69 7.93 19.47 9.92
C THR A 69 6.42 19.39 9.71
N GLY A 70 5.84 18.22 9.90
CA GLY A 70 4.40 18.03 9.71
C GLY A 70 3.96 16.65 10.16
N LYS A 71 2.65 16.43 10.13
CA LYS A 71 2.06 15.10 10.32
C LYS A 71 2.32 14.25 9.08
N LEU A 72 2.84 13.04 9.29
CA LEU A 72 3.05 12.09 8.20
C LEU A 72 1.70 11.60 7.68
N LEU A 73 1.51 11.68 6.37
CA LEU A 73 0.36 11.17 5.63
C LEU A 73 0.73 9.91 4.85
N ALA A 74 -0.28 9.19 4.38
CA ALA A 74 -0.06 8.16 3.36
C ALA A 74 0.71 8.77 2.16
N PRO A 75 1.67 8.05 1.56
CA PRO A 75 2.61 8.63 0.57
C PRO A 75 1.94 9.29 -0.63
N LEU A 76 0.74 8.85 -0.96
CA LEU A 76 -0.11 9.45 -1.99
C LEU A 76 -1.58 9.15 -1.67
N VAL A 77 -2.49 9.86 -2.34
CA VAL A 77 -3.89 9.44 -2.46
C VAL A 77 -3.99 8.61 -3.74
N PRO A 78 -4.25 7.30 -3.65
CA PRO A 78 -4.33 6.43 -4.82
C PRO A 78 -5.46 6.84 -5.77
N VAL A 79 -5.28 6.63 -7.08
CA VAL A 79 -6.39 6.70 -8.04
C VAL A 79 -7.23 5.41 -8.00
N ASP A 80 -6.55 4.27 -7.85
CA ASP A 80 -7.14 2.95 -7.64
C ASP A 80 -6.32 2.16 -6.63
N ILE A 81 -6.97 1.24 -5.91
CA ILE A 81 -6.31 0.27 -5.02
C ILE A 81 -6.72 -1.13 -5.50
N LEU A 82 -5.82 -1.77 -6.23
CA LEU A 82 -5.96 -3.13 -6.73
C LEU A 82 -5.28 -4.09 -5.75
N CYS A 83 -5.93 -5.18 -5.38
CA CYS A 83 -5.44 -6.11 -4.38
C CYS A 83 -5.42 -7.53 -4.92
N ILE A 84 -4.39 -8.30 -4.54
CA ILE A 84 -4.21 -9.67 -5.01
C ILE A 84 -4.37 -10.65 -3.85
N GLY A 85 -5.38 -11.48 -3.94
CA GLY A 85 -5.64 -12.53 -2.97
C GLY A 85 -4.82 -13.80 -3.20
N LEU A 86 -4.50 -14.51 -2.11
CA LEU A 86 -3.82 -15.83 -2.12
C LEU A 86 -2.52 -15.85 -2.94
N ASN A 87 -1.70 -14.81 -2.81
CA ASN A 87 -0.49 -14.66 -3.62
C ASN A 87 0.80 -15.17 -2.95
N TYR A 88 0.72 -15.85 -1.81
CA TYR A 88 1.87 -16.49 -1.18
C TYR A 88 1.61 -17.99 -1.04
N ARG A 89 2.62 -18.82 -1.41
CA ARG A 89 2.49 -20.29 -1.41
C ARG A 89 2.14 -20.83 -0.03
N LYS A 90 2.83 -20.35 1.01
CA LYS A 90 2.55 -20.78 2.37
C LYS A 90 1.20 -20.30 2.90
N HIS A 91 0.77 -19.10 2.51
CA HIS A 91 -0.56 -18.61 2.89
C HIS A 91 -1.69 -19.41 2.21
N ALA A 92 -1.52 -19.78 0.95
CA ALA A 92 -2.47 -20.67 0.27
C ALA A 92 -2.55 -22.04 0.97
N ALA A 93 -1.42 -22.63 1.31
CA ALA A 93 -1.34 -23.88 2.05
C ALA A 93 -1.96 -23.80 3.45
N GLU A 94 -1.72 -22.71 4.21
CA GLU A 94 -2.33 -22.42 5.52
C GLU A 94 -3.86 -22.41 5.45
N GLY A 95 -4.42 -21.83 4.39
CA GLY A 95 -5.86 -21.82 4.11
C GLY A 95 -6.41 -23.11 3.52
N GLY A 96 -5.58 -24.13 3.30
CA GLY A 96 -5.98 -25.40 2.63
C GLY A 96 -6.31 -25.24 1.16
N SER A 97 -5.85 -24.17 0.50
CA SER A 97 -6.12 -23.87 -0.90
C SER A 97 -4.94 -24.25 -1.78
N ALA A 98 -5.22 -24.75 -2.98
CA ALA A 98 -4.19 -24.85 -4.02
C ALA A 98 -3.81 -23.45 -4.52
N PRO A 99 -2.56 -23.26 -4.99
CA PRO A 99 -2.19 -22.04 -5.68
C PRO A 99 -3.16 -21.72 -6.83
N PRO A 100 -3.66 -20.46 -6.96
CA PRO A 100 -4.55 -20.11 -8.05
C PRO A 100 -3.81 -20.14 -9.40
N GLU A 101 -4.55 -20.41 -10.47
CA GLU A 101 -3.99 -20.41 -11.83
C GLU A 101 -3.70 -18.97 -12.32
N ASN A 102 -4.52 -18.01 -11.91
CA ASN A 102 -4.39 -16.59 -12.23
C ASN A 102 -4.48 -15.75 -10.96
N PRO A 103 -3.91 -14.52 -10.94
CA PRO A 103 -4.06 -13.60 -9.83
C PRO A 103 -5.53 -13.36 -9.48
N ILE A 104 -5.88 -13.50 -8.20
CA ILE A 104 -7.24 -13.24 -7.71
C ILE A 104 -7.36 -11.75 -7.41
N LEU A 105 -7.93 -11.01 -8.36
CA LEU A 105 -8.11 -9.57 -8.24
C LEU A 105 -9.35 -9.22 -7.41
N PHE A 106 -9.17 -8.33 -6.43
CA PHE A 106 -10.24 -7.57 -5.78
C PHE A 106 -9.79 -6.12 -5.56
N MET A 107 -10.68 -5.27 -5.06
CA MET A 107 -10.40 -3.84 -4.91
C MET A 107 -10.75 -3.35 -3.50
N LYS A 108 -10.00 -2.34 -3.07
CA LYS A 108 -10.38 -1.45 -1.96
C LYS A 108 -10.77 -0.08 -2.53
N THR A 109 -11.72 0.59 -1.90
CA THR A 109 -12.05 1.97 -2.27
C THR A 109 -11.01 2.94 -1.72
N VAL A 110 -10.77 4.05 -2.41
CA VAL A 110 -9.82 5.08 -1.94
C VAL A 110 -10.19 5.63 -0.56
N SER A 111 -11.48 5.61 -0.20
CA SER A 111 -11.96 6.01 1.13
C SER A 111 -11.48 5.11 2.28
N THR A 112 -10.87 3.96 1.98
CA THR A 112 -10.25 3.09 3.00
C THR A 112 -8.86 3.53 3.41
N LEU A 113 -8.25 4.46 2.66
CA LEU A 113 -6.89 4.92 2.90
C LEU A 113 -6.75 5.44 4.34
N GLN A 114 -5.67 5.03 5.02
CA GLN A 114 -5.33 5.50 6.34
C GLN A 114 -3.86 5.91 6.44
N ASN A 115 -3.59 6.98 7.18
CA ASN A 115 -2.25 7.50 7.35
C ASN A 115 -1.44 6.70 8.37
N PRO A 116 -0.12 6.73 8.30
CA PRO A 116 0.74 6.25 9.38
C PRO A 116 0.40 6.94 10.71
N GLY A 117 0.28 6.16 11.78
CA GLY A 117 -0.05 6.65 13.11
C GLY A 117 -1.53 6.94 13.38
N ASP A 118 -2.36 7.09 12.36
CA ASP A 118 -3.81 7.27 12.53
C ASP A 118 -4.50 5.92 12.83
N PRO A 119 -5.63 5.93 13.58
CA PRO A 119 -6.24 4.69 14.04
C PRO A 119 -6.91 3.87 12.92
N ILE A 120 -6.76 2.54 12.99
CA ILE A 120 -7.66 1.61 12.31
C ILE A 120 -8.95 1.57 13.13
N VAL A 121 -10.09 1.86 12.49
CA VAL A 121 -11.39 1.96 13.14
C VAL A 121 -12.18 0.66 12.93
N LEU A 122 -12.47 -0.05 14.02
CA LEU A 122 -13.26 -1.28 13.98
C LEU A 122 -14.75 -0.93 13.78
N PRO A 123 -15.41 -1.47 12.75
CA PRO A 123 -16.79 -1.10 12.45
C PRO A 123 -17.75 -1.65 13.49
N THR A 124 -18.58 -0.76 14.07
CA THR A 124 -19.62 -1.10 15.06
C THR A 124 -21.02 -0.96 14.47
N LYS A 125 -21.26 -0.04 13.54
CA LYS A 125 -22.56 0.12 12.86
C LYS A 125 -22.87 -1.07 11.97
N LEU A 126 -21.96 -1.43 11.09
CA LEU A 126 -21.98 -2.68 10.33
C LEU A 126 -20.94 -3.61 10.95
N LYS A 127 -21.31 -4.17 12.09
CA LYS A 127 -20.39 -4.82 13.01
C LYS A 127 -19.60 -5.96 12.37
N SER A 128 -18.28 -5.97 12.62
CA SER A 128 -17.41 -7.11 12.43
C SER A 128 -16.72 -7.46 13.74
N ASN A 129 -16.69 -8.75 14.07
CA ASN A 129 -15.92 -9.28 15.21
C ASN A 129 -14.66 -10.05 14.74
N LYS A 130 -14.35 -9.98 13.45
CA LYS A 130 -13.27 -10.76 12.81
C LYS A 130 -12.41 -9.86 11.94
N VAL A 131 -12.05 -8.67 12.47
CA VAL A 131 -11.13 -7.76 11.78
C VAL A 131 -9.70 -8.28 11.95
N ASP A 132 -9.00 -8.44 10.85
CA ASP A 132 -7.71 -9.10 10.75
C ASP A 132 -6.69 -8.18 10.05
N TYR A 133 -5.41 -8.44 10.26
CA TYR A 133 -4.27 -7.76 9.66
C TYR A 133 -3.70 -8.59 8.50
N GLU A 134 -3.13 -7.90 7.51
CA GLU A 134 -2.39 -8.50 6.39
C GLU A 134 -1.24 -7.57 6.00
N CYS A 135 0.03 -7.96 6.30
CA CYS A 135 1.16 -7.19 5.81
C CYS A 135 1.36 -7.43 4.31
N GLU A 136 1.48 -6.34 3.55
CA GLU A 136 1.63 -6.41 2.10
C GLU A 136 2.66 -5.40 1.59
N LEU A 137 3.44 -5.82 0.60
CA LEU A 137 4.16 -4.88 -0.25
C LEU A 137 3.16 -4.17 -1.15
N ALA A 138 3.20 -2.84 -1.15
CA ALA A 138 2.41 -2.02 -2.06
C ALA A 138 3.30 -1.49 -3.17
N VAL A 139 2.91 -1.72 -4.43
CA VAL A 139 3.56 -1.22 -5.64
C VAL A 139 2.80 -0.02 -6.16
N ILE A 140 3.49 1.09 -6.43
CA ILE A 140 2.90 2.33 -6.93
C ILE A 140 3.26 2.47 -8.40
N ILE A 141 2.24 2.52 -9.26
CA ILE A 141 2.41 2.72 -10.71
C ILE A 141 2.76 4.20 -10.97
N GLY A 142 3.84 4.44 -11.70
CA GLY A 142 4.34 5.78 -12.02
C GLY A 142 3.97 6.27 -13.42
N LYS A 143 3.71 5.34 -14.35
CA LYS A 143 3.41 5.65 -15.75
C LYS A 143 2.14 4.92 -16.17
N ARG A 144 1.41 5.49 -17.13
CA ARG A 144 0.25 4.83 -17.73
C ARG A 144 0.66 3.48 -18.36
N CYS A 145 0.12 2.38 -17.84
CA CYS A 145 0.36 1.01 -18.33
C CYS A 145 -0.84 0.51 -19.15
N LEU A 146 -0.57 -0.09 -20.30
CA LEU A 146 -1.55 -0.85 -21.08
C LEU A 146 -0.81 -1.92 -21.87
N ASN A 147 -1.17 -3.18 -21.68
CA ASN A 147 -0.54 -4.34 -22.33
C ASN A 147 0.98 -4.38 -22.14
N VAL A 148 1.44 -4.10 -20.93
CA VAL A 148 2.86 -4.09 -20.58
C VAL A 148 3.37 -5.51 -20.45
N SER A 149 4.51 -5.82 -21.08
CA SER A 149 5.13 -7.14 -20.94
C SER A 149 5.77 -7.31 -19.56
N ARG A 150 5.89 -8.56 -19.11
CA ARG A 150 6.59 -8.88 -17.86
C ARG A 150 8.02 -8.33 -17.84
N ALA A 151 8.69 -8.32 -18.99
CA ALA A 151 10.09 -7.84 -19.11
C ALA A 151 10.21 -6.32 -18.86
N ASP A 152 9.22 -5.55 -19.25
CA ASP A 152 9.19 -4.09 -19.15
C ASP A 152 8.44 -3.59 -17.89
N ALA A 153 7.83 -4.48 -17.12
CA ALA A 153 6.88 -4.14 -16.07
C ALA A 153 7.46 -3.21 -15.00
N LEU A 154 8.70 -3.44 -14.55
CA LEU A 154 9.33 -2.64 -13.51
C LEU A 154 9.64 -1.20 -13.96
N ASP A 155 9.75 -0.93 -15.26
CA ASP A 155 9.94 0.42 -15.80
C ASP A 155 8.71 1.33 -15.59
N TYR A 156 7.57 0.74 -15.22
CA TYR A 156 6.32 1.45 -14.95
C TYR A 156 6.10 1.72 -13.45
N VAL A 157 6.98 1.20 -12.59
CA VAL A 157 6.88 1.36 -11.13
C VAL A 157 7.53 2.68 -10.72
N LEU A 158 6.78 3.52 -9.99
CA LEU A 158 7.33 4.70 -9.33
C LEU A 158 8.15 4.31 -8.09
N GLY A 159 7.65 3.36 -7.34
CA GLY A 159 8.26 2.90 -6.10
C GLY A 159 7.34 2.00 -5.28
N TYR A 160 7.75 1.80 -4.06
CA TYR A 160 7.15 0.84 -3.13
C TYR A 160 6.84 1.47 -1.78
N THR A 161 5.86 0.91 -1.09
CA THR A 161 5.56 1.25 0.31
C THR A 161 5.00 0.04 1.04
N ALA A 162 4.81 0.13 2.36
CA ALA A 162 4.12 -0.90 3.12
C ALA A 162 2.62 -0.62 3.18
N ALA A 163 1.83 -1.69 3.20
CA ALA A 163 0.40 -1.61 3.41
C ALA A 163 -0.08 -2.63 4.45
N ASN A 164 -1.20 -2.32 5.10
CA ASN A 164 -1.98 -3.29 5.86
C ASN A 164 -3.34 -3.47 5.17
N ASP A 165 -3.54 -4.60 4.49
CA ASP A 165 -4.84 -4.95 3.89
C ASP A 165 -5.82 -5.45 4.95
N VAL A 166 -6.27 -4.52 5.82
CA VAL A 166 -7.19 -4.83 6.91
C VAL A 166 -8.47 -5.47 6.38
N SER A 167 -8.87 -6.58 7.02
CA SER A 167 -9.90 -7.48 6.48
C SER A 167 -10.94 -7.86 7.53
N ALA A 168 -12.21 -7.58 7.30
CA ALA A 168 -13.31 -8.13 8.09
C ALA A 168 -13.67 -9.51 7.53
N ARG A 169 -13.16 -10.58 8.14
CA ARG A 169 -13.25 -11.95 7.61
C ARG A 169 -14.67 -12.48 7.50
N ASP A 170 -15.55 -12.11 8.41
CA ASP A 170 -16.97 -12.43 8.37
C ASP A 170 -17.67 -11.80 7.15
N TRP A 171 -17.33 -10.55 6.83
CA TRP A 171 -17.84 -9.85 5.63
C TRP A 171 -17.16 -10.32 4.35
N GLN A 172 -15.89 -10.64 4.39
CA GLN A 172 -15.15 -11.18 3.25
C GLN A 172 -15.72 -12.53 2.78
N LYS A 173 -15.97 -13.44 3.74
CA LYS A 173 -16.39 -14.82 3.42
C LYS A 173 -17.90 -14.95 3.20
N ASN A 174 -18.71 -14.36 4.05
CA ASN A 174 -20.15 -14.67 4.14
C ASN A 174 -21.05 -13.44 3.96
N GLY A 175 -20.66 -12.26 4.43
CA GLY A 175 -21.51 -11.09 4.47
C GLY A 175 -21.65 -10.35 3.13
N GLY A 176 -20.75 -10.57 2.19
CA GLY A 176 -20.67 -9.85 0.92
C GLY A 176 -21.20 -10.64 -0.29
N GLY A 177 -22.00 -11.67 -0.12
CA GLY A 177 -22.53 -12.48 -1.23
C GLY A 177 -21.42 -13.21 -2.01
N GLY A 178 -20.30 -13.55 -1.36
CA GLY A 178 -19.13 -14.19 -1.98
C GLY A 178 -18.13 -13.21 -2.59
N GLN A 179 -18.43 -11.91 -2.61
CA GLN A 179 -17.50 -10.88 -3.08
C GLN A 179 -16.67 -10.35 -1.90
N TRP A 180 -15.34 -10.35 -2.04
CA TRP A 180 -14.42 -9.97 -0.96
C TRP A 180 -14.45 -8.48 -0.63
N CYS A 181 -14.75 -7.64 -1.63
CA CYS A 181 -14.63 -6.19 -1.53
C CYS A 181 -15.34 -5.62 -0.30
N ARG A 182 -16.53 -6.12 0.09
CA ARG A 182 -17.26 -5.59 1.25
C ARG A 182 -16.48 -5.77 2.55
N GLY A 183 -15.80 -6.88 2.75
CA GLY A 183 -14.92 -7.13 3.91
C GLY A 183 -13.61 -6.32 3.89
N LYS A 184 -13.28 -5.73 2.76
CA LYS A 184 -12.03 -5.02 2.49
C LYS A 184 -12.19 -3.49 2.40
N THR A 185 -13.46 -2.98 2.36
CA THR A 185 -13.77 -1.57 2.09
C THR A 185 -14.42 -0.83 3.26
N PHE A 186 -14.16 -1.23 4.50
CA PHE A 186 -14.48 -0.39 5.65
C PHE A 186 -13.53 0.82 5.73
N ASN A 187 -14.01 1.91 6.31
CA ASN A 187 -13.18 3.10 6.54
C ASN A 187 -11.89 2.73 7.28
N THR A 188 -10.77 3.33 6.91
CA THR A 188 -9.43 3.12 7.50
C THR A 188 -8.79 1.74 7.28
N PHE A 189 -9.39 0.88 6.44
CA PHE A 189 -8.92 -0.49 6.22
C PHE A 189 -7.76 -0.62 5.22
N CYS A 190 -7.14 0.50 4.83
CA CYS A 190 -5.93 0.52 4.01
C CYS A 190 -4.87 1.48 4.57
N PRO A 191 -4.30 1.21 5.76
CA PRO A 191 -3.08 1.89 6.16
C PRO A 191 -1.99 1.74 5.09
N LEU A 192 -1.38 2.87 4.68
CA LEU A 192 -0.37 2.92 3.62
C LEU A 192 0.79 3.83 4.04
N GLY A 193 2.03 3.37 3.89
CA GLY A 193 3.21 4.15 4.29
C GLY A 193 4.33 3.28 4.88
N PRO A 194 5.29 3.84 5.65
CA PRO A 194 5.34 5.25 6.06
C PRO A 194 5.76 6.21 4.95
N HIS A 195 6.60 5.76 4.00
CA HIS A 195 7.19 6.55 2.94
C HIS A 195 7.05 5.82 1.61
N LEU A 196 7.09 6.53 0.51
CA LEU A 196 7.36 5.98 -0.81
C LEU A 196 8.88 5.83 -0.96
N ILE A 197 9.33 4.64 -1.31
CA ILE A 197 10.72 4.35 -1.65
C ILE A 197 10.77 4.21 -3.16
N THR A 198 11.59 5.00 -3.85
CA THR A 198 11.68 4.97 -5.30
C THR A 198 12.17 3.61 -5.83
N ALA A 199 11.80 3.25 -7.04
CA ALA A 199 12.03 1.90 -7.58
C ALA A 199 13.52 1.54 -7.69
N ASP A 200 14.38 2.52 -7.89
CA ASP A 200 15.85 2.38 -7.95
C ASP A 200 16.49 1.97 -6.61
N GLU A 201 15.84 2.35 -5.47
CA GLU A 201 16.25 1.90 -4.12
C GLU A 201 15.92 0.42 -3.86
N ILE A 202 14.97 -0.13 -4.57
CA ILE A 202 14.51 -1.53 -4.42
C ILE A 202 14.54 -2.22 -5.79
N PRO A 203 15.74 -2.59 -6.28
CA PRO A 203 15.87 -3.19 -7.62
C PRO A 203 15.24 -4.58 -7.71
N ASN A 204 15.04 -5.27 -6.58
CA ASN A 204 14.34 -6.55 -6.54
C ASN A 204 13.23 -6.54 -5.47
N PRO A 205 11.99 -6.20 -5.82
CA PRO A 205 10.86 -6.21 -4.89
C PRO A 205 10.42 -7.63 -4.47
N ASN A 206 10.93 -8.65 -5.13
CA ASN A 206 10.56 -10.04 -4.89
C ASN A 206 11.54 -10.76 -3.96
N SER A 207 12.26 -10.03 -3.10
CA SER A 207 13.22 -10.60 -2.12
C SER A 207 13.35 -9.71 -0.88
N LEU A 208 12.22 -9.29 -0.30
CA LEU A 208 12.17 -8.40 0.86
C LEU A 208 11.60 -9.15 2.08
N SER A 209 12.21 -8.97 3.25
CA SER A 209 11.59 -9.39 4.50
C SER A 209 10.33 -8.57 4.78
N ILE A 210 9.24 -9.27 5.14
CA ILE A 210 7.94 -8.67 5.44
C ILE A 210 7.36 -9.24 6.73
N LYS A 211 6.90 -8.36 7.64
CA LYS A 211 6.44 -8.75 8.99
C LYS A 211 5.20 -7.99 9.43
N THR A 212 4.36 -8.68 10.20
CA THR A 212 3.37 -8.06 11.08
C THR A 212 3.74 -8.24 12.53
N ILE A 213 3.68 -7.17 13.30
CA ILE A 213 3.88 -7.16 14.75
C ILE A 213 2.59 -6.62 15.39
N LEU A 214 1.93 -7.43 16.21
CA LEU A 214 0.74 -7.06 16.96
C LEU A 214 1.09 -6.99 18.45
N ASN A 215 0.96 -5.81 19.06
CA ASN A 215 1.28 -5.58 20.48
C ASN A 215 2.68 -6.08 20.88
N GLY A 216 3.67 -5.88 20.01
CA GLY A 216 5.05 -6.33 20.22
C GLY A 216 5.31 -7.81 19.90
N LYS A 217 4.27 -8.61 19.60
CA LYS A 217 4.41 -10.01 19.17
C LYS A 217 4.45 -10.10 17.65
N THR A 218 5.45 -10.77 17.10
CA THR A 218 5.53 -11.09 15.67
C THR A 218 4.45 -12.13 15.31
N MET A 219 3.60 -11.78 14.35
CA MET A 219 2.49 -12.62 13.87
C MET A 219 2.75 -13.18 12.48
N GLN A 220 3.25 -12.34 11.56
CA GLN A 220 3.73 -12.75 10.23
C GLN A 220 5.22 -12.43 10.16
N ASP A 221 6.02 -13.32 9.62
CA ASP A 221 7.47 -13.14 9.40
C ASP A 221 7.90 -13.99 8.22
N TRP A 222 8.05 -13.33 7.06
CA TRP A 222 8.30 -14.03 5.81
C TRP A 222 9.07 -13.18 4.81
N ASN A 223 9.12 -13.64 3.55
CA ASN A 223 9.80 -12.97 2.45
C ASN A 223 8.91 -12.88 1.21
N THR A 224 9.04 -11.80 0.42
CA THR A 224 8.28 -11.61 -0.82
C THR A 224 8.67 -12.59 -1.94
N ASP A 225 9.75 -13.36 -1.78
CA ASP A 225 10.16 -14.43 -2.72
C ASP A 225 9.19 -15.65 -2.72
N ASP A 226 8.31 -15.74 -1.71
CA ASP A 226 7.25 -16.75 -1.65
C ASP A 226 6.00 -16.38 -2.48
N MET A 227 5.96 -15.20 -3.11
CA MET A 227 4.86 -14.83 -3.98
C MET A 227 4.68 -15.85 -5.11
N ILE A 228 3.42 -16.22 -5.38
CA ILE A 228 3.03 -17.09 -6.49
C ILE A 228 3.21 -16.34 -7.81
N PHE A 229 2.71 -15.11 -7.85
CA PHE A 229 2.85 -14.16 -8.95
C PHE A 229 3.73 -13.00 -8.47
N ASP A 230 4.92 -12.87 -9.03
CA ASP A 230 5.85 -11.80 -8.72
C ASP A 230 5.35 -10.43 -9.24
N VAL A 231 5.96 -9.34 -8.78
CA VAL A 231 5.54 -7.99 -9.15
C VAL A 231 5.46 -7.78 -10.68
N PRO A 232 6.45 -8.19 -11.49
CA PRO A 232 6.34 -8.09 -12.94
C PRO A 232 5.14 -8.83 -13.53
N THR A 233 4.86 -10.05 -13.05
CA THR A 233 3.70 -10.85 -13.49
C THR A 233 2.38 -10.17 -13.13
N LEU A 234 2.29 -9.56 -11.93
CA LEU A 234 1.09 -8.82 -11.52
C LEU A 234 0.83 -7.62 -12.43
N ILE A 235 1.86 -6.84 -12.77
CA ILE A 235 1.73 -5.67 -13.65
C ILE A 235 1.33 -6.11 -15.07
N GLU A 236 1.96 -7.14 -15.63
CA GLU A 236 1.59 -7.72 -16.93
C GLU A 236 0.11 -8.13 -16.93
N PHE A 237 -0.32 -8.92 -15.94
CA PHE A 237 -1.69 -9.41 -15.82
C PHE A 237 -2.70 -8.26 -15.67
N LEU A 238 -2.46 -7.33 -14.76
CA LEU A 238 -3.38 -6.24 -14.47
C LEU A 238 -3.46 -5.21 -15.60
N SER A 239 -2.39 -5.03 -16.38
CA SER A 239 -2.37 -4.11 -17.51
C SER A 239 -2.90 -4.72 -18.81
N ALA A 240 -3.14 -6.04 -18.84
CA ALA A 240 -3.65 -6.72 -20.02
C ALA A 240 -5.06 -6.25 -20.37
N SER A 241 -5.19 -5.54 -21.50
CA SER A 241 -6.44 -4.92 -21.99
C SER A 241 -7.10 -3.95 -21.00
N THR A 242 -6.38 -3.53 -19.95
CA THR A 242 -6.84 -2.61 -18.90
C THR A 242 -5.79 -1.54 -18.68
N VAL A 243 -6.20 -0.28 -18.53
CA VAL A 243 -5.28 0.81 -18.26
C VAL A 243 -5.03 0.90 -16.76
N LEU A 244 -3.77 0.84 -16.34
CA LEU A 244 -3.35 1.28 -15.02
C LEU A 244 -2.86 2.72 -15.12
N LEU A 245 -3.43 3.60 -14.32
CA LEU A 245 -3.08 5.02 -14.28
C LEU A 245 -1.89 5.28 -13.34
N PRO A 246 -1.09 6.34 -13.55
CA PRO A 246 -0.15 6.81 -12.54
C PRO A 246 -0.89 7.05 -11.22
N GLY A 247 -0.32 6.54 -10.11
CA GLY A 247 -0.97 6.57 -8.79
C GLY A 247 -1.88 5.39 -8.48
N THR A 248 -2.06 4.42 -9.40
CA THR A 248 -2.62 3.12 -9.04
C THR A 248 -1.69 2.41 -8.05
N VAL A 249 -2.25 1.91 -6.95
CA VAL A 249 -1.55 1.12 -5.94
C VAL A 249 -1.96 -0.33 -6.07
N ILE A 250 -0.98 -1.23 -6.17
CA ILE A 250 -1.19 -2.68 -6.20
C ILE A 250 -0.74 -3.25 -4.86
N LEU A 251 -1.66 -3.81 -4.08
CA LEU A 251 -1.37 -4.61 -2.90
C LEU A 251 -1.08 -6.05 -3.35
N THR A 252 0.11 -6.56 -3.06
CA THR A 252 0.65 -7.76 -3.72
C THR A 252 0.28 -9.07 -3.05
N GLY A 253 -0.55 -9.03 -2.02
CA GLY A 253 -0.90 -10.20 -1.21
C GLY A 253 -0.07 -10.29 0.07
N THR A 254 -0.54 -11.13 0.98
CA THR A 254 0.02 -11.30 2.32
C THR A 254 0.60 -12.70 2.52
N PRO A 255 1.70 -12.86 3.30
CA PRO A 255 2.21 -14.17 3.70
C PRO A 255 1.31 -14.84 4.74
N HIS A 256 1.63 -16.09 5.09
CA HIS A 256 0.99 -16.85 6.18
C HIS A 256 1.15 -16.15 7.54
N GLY A 257 0.39 -16.60 8.55
CA GLY A 257 0.41 -16.05 9.90
C GLY A 257 -0.65 -14.96 10.14
N VAL A 258 -1.63 -14.84 9.24
CA VAL A 258 -2.80 -13.97 9.45
C VAL A 258 -3.60 -14.40 10.68
N GLY A 259 -4.34 -13.46 11.27
CA GLY A 259 -5.01 -13.69 12.55
C GLY A 259 -6.07 -14.79 12.51
N PHE A 260 -6.83 -14.91 11.42
CA PHE A 260 -7.86 -15.93 11.31
C PHE A 260 -7.30 -17.36 11.26
N ALA A 261 -6.06 -17.52 10.85
CA ALA A 261 -5.39 -18.83 10.73
C ALA A 261 -4.62 -19.24 12.01
N GLN A 262 -4.55 -18.36 13.01
CA GLN A 262 -3.97 -18.69 14.32
C GLN A 262 -4.84 -19.72 15.07
N ASP A 263 -4.26 -20.47 15.97
CA ASP A 263 -4.97 -21.39 16.87
C ASP A 263 -4.70 -21.04 18.35
N PRO A 264 -5.67 -20.44 19.07
CA PRO A 264 -6.97 -19.95 18.60
C PRO A 264 -6.84 -18.71 17.67
N PRO A 265 -7.85 -18.42 16.81
CA PRO A 265 -7.83 -17.23 15.95
C PRO A 265 -7.68 -15.92 16.73
N VAL A 266 -6.86 -15.01 16.19
CA VAL A 266 -6.56 -13.70 16.77
C VAL A 266 -7.10 -12.61 15.85
N PHE A 267 -7.98 -11.75 16.36
CA PHE A 267 -8.53 -10.61 15.63
C PHE A 267 -8.18 -9.31 16.34
N LEU A 268 -8.12 -8.22 15.57
CA LEU A 268 -7.86 -6.87 16.10
C LEU A 268 -9.00 -6.45 17.02
N LYS A 269 -8.63 -5.76 18.10
CA LYS A 269 -9.55 -5.21 19.10
C LYS A 269 -9.10 -3.82 19.52
N GLN A 270 -10.01 -3.07 20.12
CA GLN A 270 -9.69 -1.76 20.69
C GLN A 270 -8.49 -1.82 21.63
N GLY A 271 -7.58 -0.88 21.46
CA GLY A 271 -6.36 -0.76 22.24
C GLY A 271 -5.16 -1.51 21.67
N ASP A 272 -5.36 -2.32 20.62
CA ASP A 272 -4.25 -2.96 19.92
C ASP A 272 -3.39 -1.93 19.16
N SER A 273 -2.13 -2.30 18.93
CA SER A 273 -1.21 -1.60 18.04
C SER A 273 -0.65 -2.59 17.03
N VAL A 274 -0.84 -2.33 15.75
CA VAL A 274 -0.35 -3.18 14.65
C VAL A 274 0.72 -2.45 13.88
N THR A 275 1.86 -3.12 13.65
CA THR A 275 2.98 -2.61 12.87
C THR A 275 3.25 -3.55 11.70
N ILE A 276 3.25 -2.99 10.50
CA ILE A 276 3.75 -3.64 9.29
C ILE A 276 5.17 -3.17 9.08
N LYS A 277 6.11 -4.10 8.92
CA LYS A 277 7.52 -3.78 8.67
C LYS A 277 8.00 -4.48 7.41
N ILE A 278 8.56 -3.71 6.49
CA ILE A 278 9.16 -4.23 5.24
C ILE A 278 10.60 -3.72 5.15
N GLU A 279 11.48 -4.64 4.76
CA GLU A 279 12.90 -4.35 4.54
C GLU A 279 13.07 -3.17 3.57
N ASN A 280 14.00 -2.27 3.88
CA ASN A 280 14.31 -1.03 3.15
C ASN A 280 13.18 0.02 3.09
N ILE A 281 11.92 -0.33 3.41
CA ILE A 281 10.79 0.59 3.41
C ILE A 281 10.62 1.23 4.80
N GLY A 282 10.61 0.40 5.85
CA GLY A 282 10.44 0.87 7.22
C GLY A 282 9.24 0.26 7.92
N SER A 283 8.67 0.99 8.87
CA SER A 283 7.60 0.51 9.75
C SER A 283 6.38 1.42 9.66
N LEU A 284 5.24 0.83 9.33
CA LEU A 284 3.91 1.45 9.33
C LEU A 284 3.17 0.98 10.58
N THR A 285 2.92 1.87 11.53
CA THR A 285 2.26 1.53 12.79
C THR A 285 0.95 2.29 12.94
N ASN A 286 -0.11 1.57 13.31
CA ASN A 286 -1.43 2.14 13.54
C ASN A 286 -2.04 1.59 14.84
N PRO A 287 -2.59 2.44 15.72
CA PRO A 287 -3.42 2.00 16.82
C PRO A 287 -4.78 1.53 16.32
N VAL A 288 -5.48 0.74 17.13
CA VAL A 288 -6.80 0.21 16.80
C VAL A 288 -7.83 0.77 17.79
N VAL A 289 -8.93 1.29 17.27
CA VAL A 289 -10.03 1.87 18.07
C VAL A 289 -11.39 1.37 17.57
N ASP A 290 -12.40 1.37 18.43
CA ASP A 290 -13.77 1.12 18.00
C ASP A 290 -14.38 2.37 17.32
N GLU A 291 -15.26 2.13 16.34
CA GLU A 291 -16.07 3.19 15.72
C GLU A 291 -17.00 3.82 16.77
N VAL A 292 -16.94 5.16 16.87
CA VAL A 292 -17.88 5.94 17.68
C VAL A 292 -19.04 6.37 16.79
N LEU A 293 -20.25 5.90 17.09
CA LEU A 293 -21.46 6.31 16.38
C LEU A 293 -21.90 7.69 16.87
N SER A 294 -22.04 8.65 15.96
CA SER A 294 -22.60 9.98 16.22
C SER A 294 -24.12 9.97 16.13
#